data_56b5380a23fc92353c46f9b84e53eddc
#
_entry.id   56b5380a23fc92353c46f9b84e53eddc
#
_cell.length_a   1.000
_cell.length_b   1.000
_cell.length_c   1.000
_cell.angle_alpha   90.00
_cell.angle_beta   90.00
_cell.angle_gamma   90.00
#
_symmetry.space_group_name_H-M   'P 1'
#
loop_
_entity.id
_entity.type
_entity.pdbx_description
1 polymer ?
#
loop_
_entity_poly.entity_id
_entity_poly.type
_entity_poly.pdbx_seq_one_letter_code
_entity_poly.pdbx_strand_id
1 'polypeptide(L)'
;MEEDFYATLKLKTGEEVFALVIASEEENRTMLVVHNPVIITAIKAKESVVGYRLEPWLKTTREDMFVINMDNIITLSESMDDEMILMHQNFARETGNISKSKMNRKMGYLSNVKEAKKI
;
A
#
# COMPACT_ATOMS: atom_id res chain seq x y z
N MET A 1 -10.61 -20.57 -5.88
CA MET A 1 -10.31 -20.08 -4.54
C MET A 1 -9.31 -18.94 -4.58
N GLU A 2 -9.52 -17.95 -3.77
CA GLU A 2 -8.59 -16.84 -3.69
C GLU A 2 -7.85 -16.93 -2.38
N GLU A 3 -6.60 -16.52 -2.45
CA GLU A 3 -5.74 -16.61 -1.29
C GLU A 3 -4.86 -15.38 -1.26
N ASP A 4 -4.94 -14.62 -0.18
CA ASP A 4 -4.17 -13.41 -0.02
C ASP A 4 -2.92 -13.71 0.79
N PHE A 5 -1.82 -13.06 0.43
CA PHE A 5 -0.59 -13.25 1.16
C PHE A 5 0.23 -11.98 1.12
N TYR A 6 1.05 -11.79 2.14
CA TYR A 6 1.97 -10.66 2.17
C TYR A 6 3.21 -11.00 1.40
N ALA A 7 3.74 -10.03 0.68
CA ALA A 7 4.89 -10.27 -0.17
C ALA A 7 5.72 -9.03 -0.37
N THR A 8 6.99 -9.25 -0.62
CA THR A 8 7.90 -8.21 -1.07
C THR A 8 8.07 -8.38 -2.57
N LEU A 9 7.90 -7.27 -3.28
CA LEU A 9 8.05 -7.25 -4.72
C LEU A 9 9.23 -6.36 -5.08
N LYS A 10 10.11 -6.87 -5.95
CA LYS A 10 11.18 -6.05 -6.51
C LYS A 10 10.79 -5.69 -7.92
N LEU A 11 10.67 -4.41 -8.19
CA LEU A 11 10.23 -3.93 -9.48
C LEU A 11 11.42 -3.63 -10.38
N LYS A 12 11.18 -3.59 -11.68
CA LYS A 12 12.24 -3.27 -12.63
C LYS A 12 12.83 -1.89 -12.41
N THR A 13 12.07 -1.00 -11.79
CA THR A 13 12.56 0.32 -11.45
C THR A 13 13.61 0.29 -10.34
N GLY A 14 13.74 -0.84 -9.67
CA GLY A 14 14.61 -0.96 -8.51
C GLY A 14 13.90 -0.79 -7.18
N GLU A 15 12.65 -0.39 -7.23
CA GLU A 15 11.89 -0.21 -5.99
C GLU A 15 11.55 -1.55 -5.37
N GLU A 16 11.55 -1.57 -4.06
CA GLU A 16 11.10 -2.72 -3.29
C GLU A 16 9.83 -2.33 -2.58
N VAL A 17 8.76 -3.08 -2.85
CA VAL A 17 7.42 -2.75 -2.37
C VAL A 17 6.91 -3.90 -1.54
N PHE A 18 6.36 -3.60 -0.37
CA PHE A 18 5.72 -4.61 0.48
C PHE A 18 4.22 -4.41 0.43
N ALA A 19 3.47 -5.48 0.25
CA ALA A 19 2.04 -5.36 0.06
C ALA A 19 1.33 -6.65 0.41
N LEU A 20 0.03 -6.55 0.64
CA LEU A 20 -0.83 -7.71 0.64
C LEU A 20 -1.20 -8.00 -0.80
N VAL A 21 -0.79 -9.16 -1.29
CA VAL A 21 -1.08 -9.57 -2.66
C VAL A 21 -2.38 -10.33 -2.65
N ILE A 22 -3.28 -9.92 -3.53
CA ILE A 22 -4.58 -10.55 -3.62
C ILE A 22 -4.53 -11.51 -4.79
N ALA A 23 -4.52 -12.80 -4.47
CA ALA A 23 -4.43 -13.85 -5.47
C ALA A 23 -5.81 -14.12 -6.06
N SER A 24 -5.83 -14.43 -7.33
CA SER A 24 -7.07 -14.71 -8.02
C SER A 24 -6.88 -15.96 -8.86
N GLU A 25 -7.97 -16.69 -9.05
CA GLU A 25 -7.94 -17.87 -9.89
C GLU A 25 -8.14 -17.58 -11.35
N GLU A 26 -8.22 -16.31 -11.70
CA GLU A 26 -8.40 -15.95 -13.09
C GLU A 26 -7.25 -16.45 -13.95
N GLU A 27 -7.58 -16.77 -15.17
CA GLU A 27 -6.59 -17.38 -16.07
C GLU A 27 -5.56 -16.39 -16.54
N ASN A 28 -5.96 -15.12 -16.68
CA ASN A 28 -5.01 -14.11 -17.12
C ASN A 28 -4.12 -13.73 -15.95
N ARG A 29 -2.85 -14.08 -16.06
CA ARG A 29 -1.90 -13.86 -14.97
C ARG A 29 -0.92 -12.76 -15.26
N THR A 30 -1.24 -11.88 -16.19
CA THR A 30 -0.32 -10.79 -16.51
C THR A 30 -0.42 -9.63 -15.53
N MET A 31 -1.44 -9.61 -14.70
CA MET A 31 -1.66 -8.52 -13.76
C MET A 31 -1.69 -9.05 -12.34
N LEU A 32 -1.13 -8.26 -11.43
CA LEU A 32 -1.10 -8.61 -10.01
C LEU A 32 -1.83 -7.53 -9.24
N VAL A 33 -2.75 -7.94 -8.37
CA VAL A 33 -3.48 -6.99 -7.53
C VAL A 33 -2.80 -6.92 -6.17
N VAL A 34 -2.48 -5.70 -5.74
CA VAL A 34 -1.83 -5.49 -4.45
C VAL A 34 -2.66 -4.51 -3.62
N HIS A 35 -2.65 -4.73 -2.33
CA HIS A 35 -3.39 -3.91 -1.39
C HIS A 35 -2.41 -3.23 -0.45
N ASN A 36 -2.55 -1.92 -0.33
CA ASN A 36 -1.72 -1.06 0.52
C ASN A 36 -0.23 -1.30 0.27
N PRO A 37 0.23 -1.12 -0.98
CA PRO A 37 1.67 -1.25 -1.23
C PRO A 37 2.43 -0.13 -0.52
N VAL A 38 3.49 -0.50 0.19
CA VAL A 38 4.28 0.45 0.97
C VAL A 38 5.75 0.27 0.69
N ILE A 39 6.48 1.35 0.91
CA ILE A 39 7.93 1.33 0.93
C ILE A 39 8.33 1.31 2.40
N ILE A 40 9.18 0.36 2.77
CA ILE A 40 9.63 0.23 4.15
C ILE A 40 11.07 0.68 4.24
N THR A 41 11.33 1.64 5.11
CA THR A 41 12.66 2.16 5.31
C THR A 41 13.10 1.89 6.74
N ALA A 42 14.29 1.32 6.89
CA ALA A 42 14.85 1.08 8.21
C ALA A 42 15.33 2.39 8.81
N ILE A 43 14.99 2.61 10.07
CA ILE A 43 15.47 3.75 10.82
C ILE A 43 16.65 3.27 11.65
N LYS A 44 17.81 3.90 11.45
CA LYS A 44 19.04 3.46 12.09
C LYS A 44 19.53 4.49 13.07
N ALA A 45 20.10 4.00 14.16
CA ALA A 45 20.83 4.82 15.13
C ALA A 45 22.14 4.11 15.36
N LYS A 46 23.27 4.79 15.01
CA LYS A 46 24.60 4.23 15.17
C LYS A 46 24.71 2.85 14.54
N GLU A 47 24.19 2.74 13.32
CA GLU A 47 24.29 1.52 12.52
C GLU A 47 23.39 0.39 13.02
N SER A 48 22.63 0.62 14.07
CA SER A 48 21.65 -0.37 14.53
C SER A 48 20.27 0.05 14.06
N VAL A 49 19.48 -0.93 13.62
CA VAL A 49 18.10 -0.66 13.23
C VAL A 49 17.27 -0.53 14.49
N VAL A 50 16.66 0.64 14.68
CA VAL A 50 15.83 0.89 15.85
C VAL A 50 14.37 0.93 15.52
N GLY A 51 14.01 0.85 14.23
CA GLY A 51 12.62 0.83 13.84
C GLY A 51 12.49 0.90 12.34
N TYR A 52 11.24 1.01 11.89
CA TYR A 52 10.95 1.07 10.46
C TYR A 52 9.91 2.14 10.22
N ARG A 53 10.01 2.77 9.05
CA ARG A 53 9.01 3.73 8.60
C ARG A 53 8.36 3.18 7.36
N LEU A 54 7.03 3.20 7.35
CA LEU A 54 6.24 2.75 6.21
C LEU A 54 5.63 3.96 5.53
N GLU A 55 5.78 4.01 4.22
CA GLU A 55 5.19 5.06 3.42
C GLU A 55 4.41 4.42 2.29
N PRO A 56 3.29 5.04 1.88
CA PRO A 56 2.56 4.48 0.74
C PRO A 56 3.43 4.55 -0.51
N TRP A 57 3.33 3.53 -1.34
CA TRP A 57 4.08 3.50 -2.59
C TRP A 57 3.65 4.65 -3.50
N LEU A 58 2.35 4.86 -3.61
CA LEU A 58 1.80 5.99 -4.38
C LEU A 58 1.26 7.01 -3.39
N LYS A 59 1.76 8.23 -3.48
CA LYS A 59 1.54 9.21 -2.43
C LYS A 59 0.45 10.21 -2.73
N THR A 60 -0.05 10.25 -3.96
CA THR A 60 -0.99 11.27 -4.37
C THR A 60 -2.39 10.72 -4.63
N THR A 61 -2.66 9.50 -4.18
CA THR A 61 -3.95 8.88 -4.36
C THR A 61 -4.46 8.40 -3.00
N ARG A 62 -5.78 8.26 -2.91
CA ARG A 62 -6.41 7.69 -1.71
C ARG A 62 -6.77 6.24 -1.90
N GLU A 63 -6.52 5.73 -3.10
CA GLU A 63 -6.79 4.32 -3.36
C GLU A 63 -5.84 3.47 -2.56
N ASP A 64 -6.30 2.27 -2.21
CA ASP A 64 -5.48 1.35 -1.46
C ASP A 64 -5.25 0.05 -2.19
N MET A 65 -5.79 -0.09 -3.38
CA MET A 65 -5.68 -1.29 -4.18
C MET A 65 -5.20 -0.91 -5.56
N PHE A 66 -4.21 -1.63 -6.04
CA PHE A 66 -3.58 -1.29 -7.31
C PHE A 66 -3.30 -2.54 -8.10
N VAL A 67 -3.22 -2.36 -9.42
CA VAL A 67 -2.89 -3.44 -10.34
C VAL A 67 -1.51 -3.18 -10.87
N ILE A 68 -0.63 -4.16 -10.76
CA ILE A 68 0.73 -4.08 -11.25
C ILE A 68 0.89 -5.07 -12.38
N ASN A 69 1.42 -4.60 -13.51
CA ASN A 69 1.75 -5.46 -14.62
C ASN A 69 2.91 -6.35 -14.20
N MET A 70 2.71 -7.67 -14.31
CA MET A 70 3.72 -8.61 -13.84
C MET A 70 5.02 -8.51 -14.64
N ASP A 71 4.97 -7.96 -15.84
CA ASP A 71 6.21 -7.74 -16.60
C ASP A 71 7.14 -6.76 -15.91
N ASN A 72 6.64 -5.96 -14.97
CA ASN A 72 7.45 -4.99 -14.24
C ASN A 72 8.03 -5.56 -12.95
N ILE A 73 7.77 -6.81 -12.65
CA ILE A 73 8.21 -7.43 -11.41
C ILE A 73 9.38 -8.34 -11.70
N ILE A 74 10.52 -8.05 -11.06
CA ILE A 74 11.69 -8.92 -11.19
C ILE A 74 11.50 -10.16 -10.35
N THR A 75 11.05 -9.96 -9.09
CA THR A 75 10.85 -11.10 -8.21
C THR A 75 9.79 -10.74 -7.18
N LEU A 76 9.12 -11.77 -6.73
CA LEU A 76 8.09 -11.65 -5.69
C LEU A 76 8.43 -12.72 -4.65
N SER A 77 8.50 -12.30 -3.39
CA SER A 77 8.83 -13.20 -2.30
C SER A 77 7.75 -13.11 -1.25
N GLU A 78 7.07 -14.20 -1.00
CA GLU A 78 6.07 -14.25 0.05
C GLU A 78 6.75 -14.01 1.40
N SER A 79 6.13 -13.18 2.22
CA SER A 79 6.71 -12.81 3.51
C SER A 79 5.97 -13.53 4.62
N MET A 80 6.74 -14.14 5.52
CA MET A 80 6.19 -14.75 6.72
C MET A 80 6.69 -14.01 7.96
N ASP A 81 7.21 -12.81 7.78
CA ASP A 81 7.76 -12.03 8.88
C ASP A 81 6.60 -11.38 9.65
N ASP A 82 6.34 -11.89 10.84
CA ASP A 82 5.20 -11.43 11.63
C ASP A 82 5.31 -9.96 11.98
N GLU A 83 6.51 -9.47 12.21
CA GLU A 83 6.68 -8.06 12.56
C GLU A 83 6.31 -7.16 11.39
N MET A 84 6.76 -7.51 10.19
CA MET A 84 6.44 -6.72 9.01
C MET A 84 4.95 -6.78 8.70
N ILE A 85 4.37 -7.96 8.85
CA ILE A 85 2.94 -8.13 8.61
C ILE A 85 2.14 -7.29 9.59
N LEU A 86 2.51 -7.30 10.85
CA LEU A 86 1.80 -6.51 11.85
C LEU A 86 1.94 -5.02 11.57
N MET A 87 3.13 -4.58 11.20
CA MET A 87 3.33 -3.17 10.87
C MET A 87 2.47 -2.76 9.68
N HIS A 88 2.38 -3.63 8.68
CA HIS A 88 1.54 -3.34 7.52
C HIS A 88 0.08 -3.26 7.92
N GLN A 89 -0.38 -4.18 8.75
CA GLN A 89 -1.77 -4.17 9.20
C GLN A 89 -2.09 -2.89 9.97
N ASN A 90 -1.18 -2.47 10.83
CA ASN A 90 -1.36 -1.22 11.57
C ASN A 90 -1.37 -0.02 10.64
N PHE A 91 -0.46 -0.01 9.67
CA PHE A 91 -0.41 1.07 8.69
C PHE A 91 -1.70 1.14 7.89
N ALA A 92 -2.20 0.00 7.44
CA ALA A 92 -3.42 -0.04 6.64
C ALA A 92 -4.61 0.46 7.44
N ARG A 93 -4.68 0.07 8.72
CA ARG A 93 -5.77 0.51 9.57
C ARG A 93 -5.72 2.00 9.82
N GLU A 94 -4.54 2.52 10.13
CA GLU A 94 -4.40 3.95 10.41
C GLU A 94 -4.63 4.78 9.17
N THR A 95 -4.11 4.32 8.04
CA THR A 95 -4.30 5.02 6.78
C THR A 95 -5.77 5.00 6.39
N GLY A 96 -6.44 3.87 6.60
CA GLY A 96 -7.86 3.78 6.33
C GLY A 96 -8.66 4.75 7.18
N ASN A 97 -8.33 4.85 8.46
CA ASN A 97 -9.02 5.78 9.34
C ASN A 97 -8.76 7.22 8.92
N ILE A 98 -7.52 7.52 8.56
CA ILE A 98 -7.17 8.85 8.09
C ILE A 98 -7.91 9.16 6.81
N SER A 99 -7.96 8.21 5.89
CA SER A 99 -8.66 8.40 4.63
C SER A 99 -10.14 8.66 4.86
N LYS A 100 -10.76 7.90 5.77
CA LYS A 100 -12.17 8.11 6.08
C LYS A 100 -12.37 9.48 6.67
N SER A 101 -11.51 9.89 7.58
CA SER A 101 -11.61 11.20 8.19
C SER A 101 -11.47 12.30 7.15
N LYS A 102 -10.49 12.16 6.26
CA LYS A 102 -10.29 13.13 5.20
C LYS A 102 -11.48 13.14 4.25
N MET A 103 -12.04 11.98 3.97
CA MET A 103 -13.18 11.89 3.09
C MET A 103 -14.38 12.59 3.68
N ASN A 104 -14.63 12.38 4.97
CA ASN A 104 -15.74 13.05 5.64
C ASN A 104 -15.58 14.57 5.61
N ARG A 105 -14.37 15.04 5.87
CA ARG A 105 -14.11 16.48 5.81
C ARG A 105 -14.25 17.00 4.39
N LYS A 106 -13.82 16.22 3.42
CA LYS A 106 -13.93 16.63 2.03
C LYS A 106 -15.38 16.73 1.60
N MET A 107 -16.20 15.80 2.05
CA MET A 107 -17.61 15.87 1.69
C MET A 107 -18.28 17.08 2.31
N GLY A 108 -17.96 17.37 3.57
CA GLY A 108 -18.45 18.59 4.18
C GLY A 108 -17.96 19.84 3.46
N TYR A 109 -16.68 19.83 3.11
CA TYR A 109 -16.08 20.92 2.38
C TYR A 109 -16.74 21.09 1.01
N LEU A 110 -16.99 19.99 0.32
CA LEU A 110 -17.61 20.06 -1.00
C LEU A 110 -19.03 20.60 -0.93
N SER A 111 -19.74 20.29 0.14
CA SER A 111 -21.06 20.90 0.33
C SER A 111 -20.94 22.40 0.40
N ASN A 112 -19.98 22.87 1.20
CA ASN A 112 -19.77 24.31 1.31
C ASN A 112 -19.26 24.91 0.01
N VAL A 113 -18.38 24.19 -0.68
CA VAL A 113 -17.80 24.70 -1.91
C VAL A 113 -18.83 24.78 -3.01
N LYS A 114 -19.73 23.82 -3.07
CA LYS A 114 -20.78 23.89 -4.06
C LYS A 114 -21.61 25.16 -3.89
N GLU A 115 -21.79 25.55 -2.67
CA GLU A 115 -22.50 26.80 -2.41
C GLU A 115 -21.63 28.00 -2.69
N ALA A 116 -20.41 27.90 -2.31
CA ALA A 116 -19.47 28.96 -2.50
C ALA A 116 -18.75 28.89 -3.81
N LYS A 117 -18.59 27.82 -4.43
CA LYS A 117 -17.92 27.43 -5.57
C LYS A 117 -16.70 26.96 -5.66
N LYS A 118 -16.20 26.46 -5.19
CA LYS A 118 -15.19 26.09 -5.11
C LYS A 118 -14.43 25.28 -5.22
N ILE A 119 -14.16 25.10 -5.36
CA ILE A 119 -12.94 24.70 -5.72
C ILE A 119 -12.91 23.70 -6.49
#